data_ac41468e75246cd8e1183a05f07ed0be
#
_entry.id   ac41468e75246cd8e1183a05f07ed0be
#
_cell.length_a   1.000
_cell.length_b   1.000
_cell.length_c   1.000
_cell.angle_alpha   90.00
_cell.angle_beta   90.00
_cell.angle_gamma   90.00
#
_symmetry.space_group_name_H-M   'P 1'
#
loop_
_entity.id
_entity.type
_entity.pdbx_description
1 polymer ?
#
loop_
_entity_poly.entity_id
_entity_poly.type
_entity_poly.pdbx_seq_one_letter_code
_entity_poly.pdbx_strand_id
1 'polypeptide(L)'
;MSEPRHDGLAPAALTVKNPSGGKERVPIGHLPFRIGRHGDNELVLRDSRASRQHAQIVSDGGAYVVEDLASTYGVFVNGTRVTRSKLRSGDRIEFGFPDSYQLTFGIEKAVSAAVVEAEQPSVSPGLSKLRATLEAARALETSLSTDEVLAAVVEAALAITSCERGFLLLRKGGDLEVRVGRSKAGPLAPADLRVPTRLLLRALDQRKDFLSMNFDPSAEASESGEVTIFALELRSVVCVPLVRLMTGTAGETVSTTNPEDTAGLLYMDSRVRNADLSAGGRELLTTLALEASTVLENARLLEQQWARKRLEEELRIARQIQQSLLPRALPSQGWFRAAATSIPSLQVGGDYVDIRPVSETCWAAMIADVSGKGVGAALLASLLQGMFVASPYTRLTIEDMVTRVNRYLLERTGGEQYATAFYCTLEADGALRWINAGHPPVLVLGADGKLQHLSANGTPLGMFPEAVYSVMESRLSPGDKLVLYTDGILDSEDGERATFGLKRLRATAAANAAATSKELLAAILRALHEFTDGRAAADDVTLAVIEYQPPQVPAPAPPFAAVPPPSTEPRP
;
A
#
# COMPACT_ATOMS: atom_id res chain seq x y z
N MET A 1 5.74 40.41 -28.63
CA MET A 1 5.00 39.19 -28.29
C MET A 1 3.63 39.65 -27.82
N SER A 2 2.59 39.36 -28.62
CA SER A 2 1.23 39.89 -28.46
C SER A 2 0.53 39.21 -27.31
N GLU A 3 -0.07 39.97 -26.37
CA GLU A 3 -0.97 39.48 -25.33
C GLU A 3 -2.16 38.74 -25.94
N PRO A 4 -2.59 37.59 -25.39
CA PRO A 4 -3.76 36.86 -25.88
C PRO A 4 -5.03 37.65 -25.55
N ARG A 5 -5.81 37.99 -26.58
CA ARG A 5 -7.13 38.64 -26.44
C ARG A 5 -8.14 37.66 -25.90
N HIS A 6 -8.54 37.81 -24.63
CA HIS A 6 -9.79 37.28 -24.12
C HIS A 6 -10.95 38.17 -24.68
N ASP A 7 -11.80 37.60 -25.53
CA ASP A 7 -13.00 38.26 -26.06
C ASP A 7 -14.03 38.51 -24.94
N GLY A 8 -13.77 39.44 -24.04
CA GLY A 8 -14.72 39.92 -23.02
C GLY A 8 -15.18 38.88 -21.95
N LEU A 9 -14.60 37.68 -21.93
CA LEU A 9 -14.89 36.65 -20.92
C LEU A 9 -14.07 36.87 -19.64
N ALA A 10 -14.68 36.65 -18.49
CA ALA A 10 -13.95 36.64 -17.24
C ALA A 10 -12.93 35.45 -17.21
N PRO A 11 -11.73 35.63 -16.64
CA PRO A 11 -10.75 34.55 -16.53
C PRO A 11 -11.36 33.29 -15.90
N ALA A 12 -11.00 32.12 -16.44
CA ALA A 12 -11.51 30.83 -15.94
C ALA A 12 -10.39 29.79 -15.80
N ALA A 13 -10.60 28.80 -14.96
CA ALA A 13 -9.68 27.70 -14.74
C ALA A 13 -10.43 26.37 -14.56
N LEU A 14 -9.73 25.27 -14.85
CA LEU A 14 -10.17 23.91 -14.55
C LEU A 14 -9.42 23.39 -13.33
N THR A 15 -10.14 22.88 -12.33
CA THR A 15 -9.55 22.05 -11.29
C THR A 15 -9.62 20.60 -11.76
N VAL A 16 -8.47 20.03 -12.09
CA VAL A 16 -8.32 18.70 -12.65
C VAL A 16 -8.02 17.72 -11.52
N LYS A 17 -8.87 16.70 -11.35
CA LYS A 17 -8.60 15.54 -10.49
C LYS A 17 -8.26 14.35 -11.37
N ASN A 18 -7.03 13.83 -11.24
CA ASN A 18 -6.58 12.66 -11.99
C ASN A 18 -7.05 11.35 -11.34
N PRO A 19 -7.00 10.20 -12.05
CA PRO A 19 -7.38 8.89 -11.51
C PRO A 19 -6.63 8.46 -10.25
N SER A 20 -5.40 8.94 -10.05
CA SER A 20 -4.59 8.67 -8.86
C SER A 20 -4.91 9.58 -7.67
N GLY A 21 -5.91 10.47 -7.78
CA GLY A 21 -6.38 11.34 -6.71
C GLY A 21 -5.66 12.69 -6.61
N GLY A 22 -4.62 12.94 -7.43
CA GLY A 22 -3.94 14.22 -7.51
C GLY A 22 -4.87 15.30 -8.06
N LYS A 23 -4.79 16.53 -7.52
CA LYS A 23 -5.53 17.69 -7.99
C LYS A 23 -4.57 18.74 -8.51
N GLU A 24 -4.87 19.31 -9.66
CA GLU A 24 -4.11 20.36 -10.30
C GLU A 24 -5.07 21.44 -10.82
N ARG A 25 -4.66 22.70 -10.74
CA ARG A 25 -5.41 23.82 -11.31
C ARG A 25 -4.76 24.26 -12.61
N VAL A 26 -5.53 24.20 -13.70
CA VAL A 26 -5.08 24.56 -15.04
C VAL A 26 -5.87 25.76 -15.52
N PRO A 27 -5.22 26.94 -15.71
CA PRO A 27 -5.90 28.12 -16.23
C PRO A 27 -6.26 27.94 -17.70
N ILE A 28 -7.44 28.43 -18.09
CA ILE A 28 -7.85 28.50 -19.51
C ILE A 28 -7.27 29.78 -20.11
N GLY A 29 -6.01 29.71 -20.57
CA GLY A 29 -5.25 30.86 -21.05
C GLY A 29 -5.64 31.34 -22.46
N HIS A 30 -6.19 30.48 -23.30
CA HIS A 30 -6.69 30.80 -24.64
C HIS A 30 -7.78 29.84 -25.08
N LEU A 31 -8.53 30.21 -26.08
CA LEU A 31 -9.60 29.43 -26.69
C LEU A 31 -9.33 29.24 -28.20
N PRO A 32 -9.64 28.06 -28.77
CA PRO A 32 -10.19 26.88 -28.12
C PRO A 32 -9.17 26.19 -27.17
N PHE A 33 -9.60 25.77 -25.98
CA PHE A 33 -8.81 25.03 -25.02
C PHE A 33 -9.10 23.53 -25.20
N ARG A 34 -8.17 22.76 -25.73
CA ARG A 34 -8.33 21.36 -26.12
C ARG A 34 -7.93 20.42 -25.02
N ILE A 35 -8.66 19.32 -24.91
CA ILE A 35 -8.50 18.29 -23.89
C ILE A 35 -8.44 16.92 -24.57
N GLY A 36 -7.43 16.10 -24.26
CA GLY A 36 -7.29 14.76 -24.82
C GLY A 36 -5.93 14.14 -24.56
N ARG A 37 -5.68 12.91 -25.05
CA ARG A 37 -4.43 12.19 -24.76
C ARG A 37 -3.22 12.61 -25.61
N HIS A 38 -3.40 13.37 -26.68
CA HIS A 38 -2.30 13.82 -27.51
C HIS A 38 -1.55 14.98 -26.85
N GLY A 39 -0.22 15.02 -27.04
CA GLY A 39 0.64 16.01 -26.41
C GLY A 39 0.41 17.47 -26.85
N ASP A 40 -0.28 17.70 -27.98
CA ASP A 40 -0.61 19.03 -28.51
C ASP A 40 -1.88 19.63 -27.86
N ASN A 41 -2.53 18.94 -26.93
CA ASN A 41 -3.67 19.50 -26.20
C ASN A 41 -3.17 20.34 -25.03
N GLU A 42 -3.91 21.38 -24.69
CA GLU A 42 -3.64 22.26 -23.55
C GLU A 42 -3.78 21.51 -22.22
N LEU A 43 -4.70 20.53 -22.16
CA LEU A 43 -4.83 19.58 -21.07
C LEU A 43 -4.63 18.15 -21.58
N VAL A 44 -3.48 17.55 -21.25
CA VAL A 44 -3.13 16.20 -21.66
C VAL A 44 -3.66 15.19 -20.64
N LEU A 45 -4.60 14.35 -21.06
CA LEU A 45 -5.11 13.22 -20.28
C LEU A 45 -4.19 12.01 -20.48
N ARG A 46 -3.45 11.62 -19.45
CA ARG A 46 -2.54 10.45 -19.48
C ARG A 46 -3.31 9.14 -19.29
N ASP A 47 -4.27 8.89 -20.20
CA ASP A 47 -5.09 7.68 -20.20
C ASP A 47 -5.29 7.22 -21.64
N SER A 48 -4.94 5.97 -21.95
CA SER A 48 -5.04 5.40 -23.30
C SER A 48 -6.49 5.30 -23.81
N ARG A 49 -7.48 5.33 -22.93
CA ARG A 49 -8.92 5.29 -23.23
C ARG A 49 -9.43 6.66 -23.71
N ALA A 50 -8.77 7.74 -23.33
CA ALA A 50 -9.10 9.07 -23.85
C ALA A 50 -8.78 9.18 -25.35
N SER A 51 -9.63 9.85 -26.11
CA SER A 51 -9.39 10.14 -27.52
C SER A 51 -8.20 11.11 -27.69
N ARG A 52 -7.52 11.10 -28.83
CA ARG A 52 -6.38 12.00 -29.12
C ARG A 52 -6.76 13.46 -28.88
N GLN A 53 -7.90 13.88 -29.40
CA GLN A 53 -8.64 15.10 -29.07
C GLN A 53 -10.01 14.64 -28.58
N HIS A 54 -10.33 14.86 -27.31
CA HIS A 54 -11.52 14.31 -26.68
C HIS A 54 -12.62 15.37 -26.56
N ALA A 55 -12.25 16.53 -26.07
CA ALA A 55 -13.14 17.68 -25.91
C ALA A 55 -12.41 18.99 -26.15
N GLN A 56 -13.15 20.08 -26.32
CA GLN A 56 -12.60 21.44 -26.29
C GLN A 56 -13.54 22.38 -25.52
N ILE A 57 -12.96 23.44 -24.98
CA ILE A 57 -13.72 24.54 -24.41
C ILE A 57 -13.57 25.72 -25.37
N VAL A 58 -14.69 26.31 -25.76
CA VAL A 58 -14.77 27.46 -26.69
C VAL A 58 -15.57 28.59 -26.08
N SER A 59 -15.52 29.77 -26.71
CA SER A 59 -16.40 30.89 -26.39
C SER A 59 -17.61 30.91 -27.33
N ASP A 60 -18.80 31.04 -26.74
CA ASP A 60 -20.04 31.23 -27.51
C ASP A 60 -20.97 32.24 -26.82
N GLY A 61 -21.23 33.37 -27.47
CA GLY A 61 -22.12 34.42 -26.95
C GLY A 61 -21.72 34.95 -25.58
N GLY A 62 -20.41 35.08 -25.31
CA GLY A 62 -19.91 35.57 -24.03
C GLY A 62 -19.98 34.53 -22.88
N ALA A 63 -20.09 33.24 -23.19
CA ALA A 63 -20.06 32.15 -22.23
C ALA A 63 -19.04 31.08 -22.65
N TYR A 64 -18.46 30.36 -21.68
CA TYR A 64 -17.67 29.19 -21.93
C TYR A 64 -18.57 28.00 -22.27
N VAL A 65 -18.20 27.25 -23.30
CA VAL A 65 -18.94 26.08 -23.79
C VAL A 65 -17.98 24.90 -23.93
N VAL A 66 -18.30 23.75 -23.37
CA VAL A 66 -17.60 22.52 -23.66
C VAL A 66 -18.24 21.80 -24.84
N GLU A 67 -17.41 21.26 -25.73
CA GLU A 67 -17.81 20.51 -26.91
C GLU A 67 -17.09 19.13 -26.93
N ASP A 68 -17.84 18.06 -27.21
CA ASP A 68 -17.30 16.74 -27.47
C ASP A 68 -16.78 16.65 -28.92
N LEU A 69 -15.53 16.32 -29.10
CA LEU A 69 -14.90 16.17 -30.41
C LEU A 69 -15.07 14.76 -30.99
N ALA A 70 -16.31 14.24 -30.96
CA ALA A 70 -16.67 12.88 -31.38
C ALA A 70 -15.81 11.83 -30.66
N SER A 71 -15.66 11.99 -29.37
CA SER A 71 -14.85 11.10 -28.54
C SER A 71 -15.47 9.71 -28.40
N THR A 72 -14.64 8.69 -28.21
CA THR A 72 -15.09 7.27 -28.12
C THR A 72 -16.05 7.04 -26.95
N TYR A 73 -15.83 7.68 -25.81
CA TYR A 73 -16.63 7.46 -24.60
C TYR A 73 -17.59 8.60 -24.27
N GLY A 74 -17.47 9.75 -24.94
CA GLY A 74 -18.32 10.91 -24.74
C GLY A 74 -17.89 11.83 -23.58
N VAL A 75 -18.43 13.02 -23.57
CA VAL A 75 -18.24 14.05 -22.53
C VAL A 75 -19.51 14.16 -21.70
N PHE A 76 -19.36 14.28 -20.39
CA PHE A 76 -20.46 14.42 -19.45
C PHE A 76 -20.30 15.72 -18.64
N VAL A 77 -21.38 16.45 -18.48
CA VAL A 77 -21.44 17.62 -17.59
C VAL A 77 -22.46 17.34 -16.50
N ASN A 78 -22.00 17.34 -15.25
CA ASN A 78 -22.82 17.03 -14.08
C ASN A 78 -23.55 15.66 -14.21
N GLY A 79 -22.86 14.64 -14.78
CA GLY A 79 -23.41 13.30 -14.98
C GLY A 79 -24.30 13.15 -16.23
N THR A 80 -24.59 14.22 -16.97
CA THR A 80 -25.38 14.15 -18.21
C THR A 80 -24.47 14.17 -19.43
N ARG A 81 -24.64 13.21 -20.36
CA ARG A 81 -23.88 13.15 -21.60
C ARG A 81 -24.24 14.33 -22.52
N VAL A 82 -23.23 15.04 -23.01
CA VAL A 82 -23.42 16.21 -23.85
C VAL A 82 -22.55 16.15 -25.10
N THR A 83 -23.04 16.66 -26.23
CA THR A 83 -22.22 16.99 -27.41
C THR A 83 -21.72 18.41 -27.33
N ARG A 84 -22.52 19.27 -26.71
CA ARG A 84 -22.19 20.68 -26.47
C ARG A 84 -22.97 21.20 -25.27
N SER A 85 -22.30 21.90 -24.32
CA SER A 85 -22.95 22.44 -23.13
C SER A 85 -22.29 23.73 -22.66
N LYS A 86 -23.11 24.74 -22.27
CA LYS A 86 -22.61 25.94 -21.60
C LYS A 86 -22.14 25.60 -20.18
N LEU A 87 -20.96 26.11 -19.80
CA LEU A 87 -20.37 25.90 -18.51
C LEU A 87 -20.68 27.02 -17.53
N ARG A 88 -21.03 26.66 -16.32
CA ARG A 88 -21.17 27.54 -15.16
C ARG A 88 -20.10 27.22 -14.12
N SER A 89 -19.72 28.21 -13.34
CA SER A 89 -18.77 27.97 -12.24
C SER A 89 -19.31 26.90 -11.28
N GLY A 90 -18.50 25.87 -11.04
CA GLY A 90 -18.86 24.69 -10.27
C GLY A 90 -19.26 23.46 -11.10
N ASP A 91 -19.50 23.60 -12.40
CA ASP A 91 -19.84 22.46 -13.25
C ASP A 91 -18.70 21.44 -13.32
N ARG A 92 -19.09 20.16 -13.23
CA ARG A 92 -18.19 19.03 -13.32
C ARG A 92 -18.22 18.42 -14.71
N ILE A 93 -17.05 18.34 -15.34
CA ILE A 93 -16.85 17.70 -16.63
C ILE A 93 -16.19 16.36 -16.40
N GLU A 94 -16.74 15.29 -16.96
CA GLU A 94 -16.27 13.92 -16.84
C GLU A 94 -16.22 13.25 -18.21
N PHE A 95 -15.40 12.21 -18.35
CA PHE A 95 -15.26 11.43 -19.57
C PHE A 95 -15.86 10.05 -19.34
N GLY A 96 -16.61 9.51 -20.28
CA GLY A 96 -17.48 8.33 -20.10
C GLY A 96 -16.79 6.98 -19.93
N PHE A 97 -15.68 6.92 -19.18
CA PHE A 97 -15.02 5.67 -18.79
C PHE A 97 -14.73 5.64 -17.28
N PRO A 98 -14.77 4.44 -16.64
CA PRO A 98 -14.57 4.30 -15.20
C PRO A 98 -13.23 4.91 -14.74
N ASP A 99 -13.21 5.47 -13.53
CA ASP A 99 -12.02 6.09 -12.91
C ASP A 99 -11.33 7.11 -13.82
N SER A 100 -12.12 7.93 -14.54
CA SER A 100 -11.61 8.95 -15.45
C SER A 100 -11.19 10.22 -14.72
N TYR A 101 -10.52 11.13 -15.45
CA TYR A 101 -10.29 12.49 -14.99
C TYR A 101 -11.63 13.18 -14.71
N GLN A 102 -11.68 13.95 -13.60
CA GLN A 102 -12.80 14.83 -13.26
C GLN A 102 -12.32 16.27 -13.29
N LEU A 103 -12.98 17.11 -14.06
CA LEU A 103 -12.63 18.51 -14.20
C LEU A 103 -13.75 19.36 -13.57
N THR A 104 -13.41 20.29 -12.70
CA THR A 104 -14.37 21.28 -12.20
C THR A 104 -14.06 22.63 -12.81
N PHE A 105 -15.02 23.20 -13.52
CA PHE A 105 -14.89 24.50 -14.16
C PHE A 105 -15.13 25.62 -13.17
N GLY A 106 -14.28 26.67 -13.17
CA GLY A 106 -14.39 27.83 -12.28
C GLY A 106 -14.12 29.14 -13.03
N ILE A 107 -14.98 30.14 -12.84
CA ILE A 107 -14.79 31.51 -13.35
C ILE A 107 -14.14 32.34 -12.23
N GLU A 108 -13.01 32.98 -12.53
CA GLU A 108 -12.33 33.87 -11.60
C GLU A 108 -13.08 35.21 -11.57
N LYS A 109 -13.63 35.57 -10.43
CA LYS A 109 -14.16 36.95 -10.26
C LYS A 109 -12.96 37.89 -10.21
N ALA A 110 -12.81 38.74 -11.20
CA ALA A 110 -11.85 39.83 -11.16
C ALA A 110 -12.20 40.73 -9.95
N VAL A 111 -11.34 40.67 -8.94
CA VAL A 111 -11.35 41.68 -7.88
C VAL A 111 -10.79 42.94 -8.54
N SER A 112 -11.70 43.86 -8.88
CA SER A 112 -11.39 45.15 -9.47
C SER A 112 -10.40 45.90 -8.59
N ALA A 113 -9.19 46.14 -9.11
CA ALA A 113 -8.12 46.95 -8.49
C ALA A 113 -8.43 48.46 -8.41
N ALA A 114 -9.68 48.85 -8.46
CA ALA A 114 -10.13 50.25 -8.57
C ALA A 114 -10.87 50.78 -7.33
N VAL A 115 -10.58 50.24 -6.11
CA VAL A 115 -11.07 50.82 -4.85
C VAL A 115 -9.95 50.73 -3.78
N VAL A 116 -8.81 51.37 -4.05
CA VAL A 116 -7.73 51.51 -3.03
C VAL A 116 -7.25 52.98 -2.96
N GLU A 117 -8.10 53.93 -3.26
CA GLU A 117 -7.88 55.35 -2.89
C GLU A 117 -9.19 56.00 -2.50
N ALA A 118 -9.74 55.62 -1.37
CA ALA A 118 -10.71 56.45 -0.64
C ALA A 118 -10.75 55.99 0.82
N GLU A 119 -10.20 56.81 1.70
CA GLU A 119 -10.47 56.93 3.13
C GLU A 119 -10.34 55.65 3.98
N GLN A 120 -9.24 55.51 4.73
CA GLN A 120 -9.17 54.64 5.88
C GLN A 120 -10.19 55.11 6.94
N PRO A 121 -11.33 54.40 7.11
CA PRO A 121 -12.05 54.53 8.37
C PRO A 121 -11.22 53.75 9.41
N SER A 122 -11.05 54.35 10.56
CA SER A 122 -10.45 53.72 11.74
C SER A 122 -11.25 52.46 12.09
N VAL A 123 -10.87 51.32 11.49
CA VAL A 123 -11.49 50.02 11.76
C VAL A 123 -11.15 49.66 13.20
N SER A 124 -12.19 49.49 14.03
CA SER A 124 -12.01 49.09 15.42
C SER A 124 -11.13 47.83 15.51
N PRO A 125 -10.22 47.71 16.51
CA PRO A 125 -9.30 46.56 16.64
C PRO A 125 -10.00 45.19 16.61
N GLY A 126 -11.29 45.13 16.94
CA GLY A 126 -12.10 43.92 16.88
C GLY A 126 -12.49 43.47 15.47
N LEU A 127 -12.74 44.40 14.55
CA LEU A 127 -13.13 44.08 13.16
C LEU A 127 -11.95 43.57 12.31
N SER A 128 -10.73 44.12 12.52
CA SER A 128 -9.53 43.60 11.88
C SER A 128 -9.16 42.19 12.37
N LYS A 129 -9.34 41.91 13.66
CA LYS A 129 -9.16 40.58 14.26
C LYS A 129 -10.16 39.57 13.71
N LEU A 130 -11.45 39.94 13.63
CA LEU A 130 -12.49 39.09 13.04
C LEU A 130 -12.22 38.78 11.56
N ARG A 131 -11.75 39.78 10.79
CA ARG A 131 -11.40 39.62 9.39
C ARG A 131 -10.22 38.65 9.22
N ALA A 132 -9.18 38.78 10.03
CA ALA A 132 -8.03 37.86 10.02
C ALA A 132 -8.44 36.42 10.35
N THR A 133 -9.32 36.24 11.34
CA THR A 133 -9.86 34.91 11.68
C THR A 133 -10.70 34.31 10.56
N LEU A 134 -11.52 35.13 9.87
CA LEU A 134 -12.31 34.69 8.72
C LEU A 134 -11.46 34.39 7.48
N GLU A 135 -10.38 35.14 7.27
CA GLU A 135 -9.43 34.88 6.19
C GLU A 135 -8.63 33.58 6.43
N ALA A 136 -8.20 33.33 7.68
CA ALA A 136 -7.58 32.06 8.06
C ALA A 136 -8.55 30.88 7.87
N ALA A 137 -9.80 30.98 8.35
CA ALA A 137 -10.82 29.96 8.17
C ALA A 137 -11.11 29.66 6.67
N ARG A 138 -11.16 30.70 5.85
CA ARG A 138 -11.31 30.53 4.38
C ARG A 138 -10.10 29.89 3.72
N ALA A 139 -8.89 30.20 4.17
CA ALA A 139 -7.68 29.56 3.69
C ALA A 139 -7.65 28.06 4.02
N LEU A 140 -8.19 27.67 5.20
CA LEU A 140 -8.38 26.28 5.61
C LEU A 140 -9.35 25.51 4.68
N GLU A 141 -10.39 26.17 4.16
CA GLU A 141 -11.37 25.55 3.26
C GLU A 141 -10.90 25.48 1.80
N THR A 142 -10.05 26.40 1.35
CA THR A 142 -9.69 26.57 -0.07
C THR A 142 -8.28 26.16 -0.43
N SER A 143 -7.37 26.02 0.55
CA SER A 143 -5.97 25.69 0.29
C SER A 143 -5.76 24.19 0.03
N LEU A 144 -4.95 23.91 -0.98
CA LEU A 144 -4.54 22.55 -1.37
C LEU A 144 -3.26 22.09 -0.66
N SER A 145 -2.55 23.00 0.00
CA SER A 145 -1.24 22.76 0.64
C SER A 145 -1.32 23.02 2.13
N THR A 146 -0.84 22.05 2.93
CA THR A 146 -0.71 22.19 4.39
C THR A 146 0.11 23.44 4.76
N ASP A 147 1.17 23.75 4.02
CA ASP A 147 2.05 24.88 4.29
C ASP A 147 1.38 26.24 4.05
N GLU A 148 0.48 26.33 3.07
CA GLU A 148 -0.31 27.55 2.82
C GLU A 148 -1.31 27.82 3.92
N VAL A 149 -1.96 26.74 4.43
CA VAL A 149 -2.88 26.87 5.57
C VAL A 149 -2.14 27.30 6.84
N LEU A 150 -1.00 26.70 7.13
CA LEU A 150 -0.17 27.08 8.28
C LEU A 150 0.37 28.51 8.16
N ALA A 151 0.67 28.97 6.93
CA ALA A 151 1.06 30.35 6.67
C ALA A 151 -0.07 31.32 6.98
N ALA A 152 -1.30 31.01 6.56
CA ALA A 152 -2.48 31.83 6.86
C ALA A 152 -2.77 31.91 8.37
N VAL A 153 -2.56 30.82 9.11
CA VAL A 153 -2.67 30.82 10.58
C VAL A 153 -1.64 31.78 11.19
N VAL A 154 -0.39 31.75 10.75
CA VAL A 154 0.65 32.66 11.24
C VAL A 154 0.33 34.12 10.91
N GLU A 155 -0.16 34.40 9.70
CA GLU A 155 -0.57 35.74 9.27
C GLU A 155 -1.76 36.27 10.10
N ALA A 156 -2.76 35.41 10.37
CA ALA A 156 -3.87 35.74 11.26
C ALA A 156 -3.40 36.02 12.69
N ALA A 157 -2.48 35.24 13.22
CA ALA A 157 -1.89 35.45 14.54
C ALA A 157 -1.12 36.77 14.62
N LEU A 158 -0.39 37.15 13.57
CA LEU A 158 0.26 38.46 13.47
C LEU A 158 -0.74 39.62 13.46
N ALA A 159 -1.86 39.49 12.78
CA ALA A 159 -2.92 40.50 12.77
C ALA A 159 -3.57 40.67 14.16
N ILE A 160 -3.74 39.60 14.91
CA ILE A 160 -4.29 39.60 16.27
C ILE A 160 -3.32 40.22 17.28
N THR A 161 -2.02 39.85 17.21
CA THR A 161 -1.01 40.27 18.17
C THR A 161 -0.38 41.60 17.84
N SER A 162 -0.50 42.08 16.61
CA SER A 162 0.24 43.22 16.06
C SER A 162 1.78 43.07 16.11
N CYS A 163 2.28 41.85 16.33
CA CYS A 163 3.72 41.55 16.31
C CYS A 163 4.30 41.75 14.90
N GLU A 164 5.65 41.85 14.84
CA GLU A 164 6.37 42.09 13.58
C GLU A 164 6.64 40.79 12.83
N ARG A 165 6.95 39.69 13.56
CA ARG A 165 7.26 38.39 13.00
C ARG A 165 6.45 37.31 13.68
N GLY A 166 6.10 36.28 12.93
CA GLY A 166 5.39 35.11 13.42
C GLY A 166 5.98 33.84 12.82
N PHE A 167 5.98 32.78 13.61
CA PHE A 167 6.55 31.49 13.25
C PHE A 167 5.65 30.37 13.74
N LEU A 168 5.57 29.32 12.92
CA LEU A 168 5.08 28.02 13.35
C LEU A 168 6.27 27.08 13.44
N LEU A 169 6.53 26.57 14.64
CA LEU A 169 7.61 25.65 14.92
C LEU A 169 7.05 24.26 15.22
N LEU A 170 7.70 23.22 14.68
CA LEU A 170 7.36 21.83 14.94
C LEU A 170 8.43 21.17 15.81
N ARG A 171 8.01 20.29 16.71
CA ARG A 171 8.92 19.50 17.54
C ARG A 171 9.42 18.29 16.76
N LYS A 172 10.76 18.12 16.67
CA LYS A 172 11.40 17.01 15.99
C LYS A 172 12.58 16.51 16.81
N GLY A 173 12.47 15.30 17.38
CA GLY A 173 13.57 14.67 18.12
C GLY A 173 14.08 15.42 19.35
N GLY A 174 13.26 16.29 19.97
CA GLY A 174 13.67 17.13 21.14
C GLY A 174 14.00 18.57 20.79
N ASP A 175 14.22 18.93 19.53
CA ASP A 175 14.45 20.28 19.04
C ASP A 175 13.20 20.87 18.38
N LEU A 176 13.25 22.21 18.14
CA LEU A 176 12.21 22.95 17.42
C LEU A 176 12.73 23.38 16.04
N GLU A 177 12.03 22.95 15.01
CA GLU A 177 12.26 23.33 13.62
C GLU A 177 11.23 24.38 13.17
N VAL A 178 11.68 25.45 12.50
CA VAL A 178 10.77 26.44 11.89
C VAL A 178 10.14 25.83 10.64
N ARG A 179 8.83 25.65 10.65
CA ARG A 179 8.08 25.18 9.48
C ARG A 179 7.61 26.34 8.60
N VAL A 180 7.11 27.40 9.22
CA VAL A 180 6.62 28.60 8.54
C VAL A 180 7.11 29.82 9.28
N GLY A 181 7.62 30.83 8.56
CA GLY A 181 7.98 32.15 9.07
C GLY A 181 7.33 33.24 8.22
N ARG A 182 6.67 34.21 8.88
CA ARG A 182 5.99 35.33 8.25
C ARG A 182 6.29 36.63 8.97
N SER A 183 6.25 37.73 8.21
CA SER A 183 6.23 39.09 8.72
C SER A 183 5.01 39.83 8.14
N LYS A 184 4.79 41.07 8.59
CA LYS A 184 3.74 41.94 8.00
C LYS A 184 3.95 42.22 6.50
N ALA A 185 5.21 42.08 6.01
CA ALA A 185 5.58 42.28 4.63
C ALA A 185 5.50 40.99 3.77
N GLY A 186 5.22 39.82 4.39
CA GLY A 186 5.14 38.52 3.73
C GLY A 186 6.16 37.50 4.26
N PRO A 187 6.55 36.51 3.45
CA PRO A 187 7.47 35.46 3.85
C PRO A 187 8.83 35.99 4.34
N LEU A 188 9.37 35.41 5.41
CA LEU A 188 10.69 35.75 5.93
C LEU A 188 11.79 35.03 5.13
N ALA A 189 12.92 35.71 4.90
CA ALA A 189 14.11 35.11 4.32
C ALA A 189 14.74 34.09 5.29
N PRO A 190 15.48 33.08 4.80
CA PRO A 190 16.13 32.08 5.67
C PRO A 190 17.05 32.68 6.76
N ALA A 191 17.69 33.83 6.50
CA ALA A 191 18.54 34.52 7.45
C ALA A 191 17.75 35.11 8.62
N ASP A 192 16.45 35.41 8.43
CA ASP A 192 15.58 36.05 9.42
C ASP A 192 14.78 35.03 10.25
N LEU A 193 14.96 33.73 10.01
CA LEU A 193 14.28 32.64 10.72
C LEU A 193 14.90 32.34 12.12
N ARG A 194 15.68 33.24 12.70
CA ARG A 194 16.27 33.06 14.01
C ARG A 194 15.24 33.32 15.12
N VAL A 195 15.09 32.32 16.00
CA VAL A 195 14.16 32.32 17.14
C VAL A 195 14.89 31.95 18.43
N PRO A 196 14.42 32.39 19.60
CA PRO A 196 15.05 32.07 20.89
C PRO A 196 14.67 30.64 21.33
N THR A 197 15.23 29.63 20.69
CA THR A 197 14.84 28.20 20.83
C THR A 197 14.87 27.73 22.30
N ARG A 198 15.89 28.16 23.10
CA ARG A 198 15.98 27.76 24.51
C ARG A 198 14.82 28.30 25.36
N LEU A 199 14.37 29.54 25.11
CA LEU A 199 13.19 30.10 25.77
C LEU A 199 11.95 29.34 25.41
N LEU A 200 11.79 28.99 24.11
CA LEU A 200 10.64 28.28 23.57
C LEU A 200 10.55 26.86 24.12
N LEU A 201 11.64 26.12 24.20
CA LEU A 201 11.70 24.80 24.83
C LEU A 201 11.32 24.86 26.31
N ARG A 202 11.87 25.86 27.05
CA ARG A 202 11.53 26.07 28.46
C ARG A 202 10.04 26.42 28.66
N ALA A 203 9.46 27.18 27.74
CA ALA A 203 8.01 27.48 27.77
C ALA A 203 7.14 26.21 27.54
N LEU A 204 7.57 25.31 26.65
CA LEU A 204 6.94 24.00 26.45
C LEU A 204 7.02 23.11 27.70
N ASP A 205 8.21 22.99 28.28
CA ASP A 205 8.47 22.15 29.45
C ASP A 205 7.73 22.61 30.70
N GLN A 206 7.50 23.94 30.86
CA GLN A 206 6.79 24.53 31.99
C GLN A 206 5.27 24.45 31.88
N ARG A 207 4.71 23.81 30.82
CA ARG A 207 3.26 23.62 30.61
C ARG A 207 2.43 24.91 30.69
N LYS A 208 2.96 26.03 30.24
CA LYS A 208 2.18 27.26 30.16
C LYS A 208 1.34 27.24 28.89
N ASP A 209 0.04 27.11 29.02
CA ASP A 209 -0.93 27.09 27.91
C ASP A 209 -0.84 28.34 27.01
N PHE A 210 -0.29 29.40 27.54
CA PHE A 210 -0.07 30.68 26.86
C PHE A 210 1.03 31.46 27.54
N LEU A 211 2.06 31.91 26.81
CA LEU A 211 3.12 32.74 27.30
C LEU A 211 3.10 34.09 26.57
N SER A 212 2.90 35.19 27.31
CA SER A 212 3.12 36.55 26.80
C SER A 212 4.12 37.26 27.75
N MET A 213 5.22 37.73 27.18
CA MET A 213 6.27 38.40 27.93
C MET A 213 6.64 39.73 27.26
N ASN A 214 6.76 40.78 28.06
CA ASN A 214 7.35 42.06 27.66
C ASN A 214 8.69 42.23 28.35
N PHE A 215 9.72 42.58 27.60
CA PHE A 215 11.08 42.78 28.08
C PHE A 215 11.40 44.25 28.19
N ASP A 216 12.03 44.64 29.31
CA ASP A 216 12.59 45.98 29.48
C ASP A 216 14.09 45.93 29.16
N PRO A 217 14.55 46.67 28.13
CA PRO A 217 15.98 46.67 27.75
C PRO A 217 16.90 47.32 28.79
N SER A 218 16.34 48.00 29.81
CA SER A 218 17.11 48.63 30.89
C SER A 218 17.32 47.73 32.10
N ALA A 219 16.67 46.56 32.18
CA ALA A 219 16.91 45.61 33.25
C ALA A 219 18.19 44.83 32.97
N GLU A 220 19.17 44.91 33.90
CA GLU A 220 20.46 44.22 33.82
C GLU A 220 20.27 42.73 33.56
N ALA A 221 21.08 42.20 32.65
CA ALA A 221 21.12 40.80 32.27
C ALA A 221 21.46 39.93 33.49
N SER A 222 20.44 39.45 34.21
CA SER A 222 20.61 38.46 35.27
C SER A 222 20.47 37.03 34.72
N GLU A 223 21.56 36.33 34.78
CA GLU A 223 21.77 34.89 34.92
C GLU A 223 20.70 33.91 34.36
N SER A 224 20.44 33.82 33.08
CA SER A 224 20.04 32.53 32.51
C SER A 224 19.37 32.64 31.13
N GLY A 225 20.16 32.54 30.10
CA GLY A 225 19.62 32.18 28.76
C GLY A 225 19.06 33.34 27.92
N GLU A 226 19.12 34.57 28.36
CA GLU A 226 18.56 35.78 27.75
C GLU A 226 19.40 36.40 26.62
N VAL A 227 20.63 35.90 26.41
CA VAL A 227 21.56 36.41 25.38
C VAL A 227 20.93 36.45 23.98
N THR A 228 20.05 35.51 23.66
CA THR A 228 19.41 35.44 22.33
C THR A 228 18.33 36.51 22.19
N ILE A 229 17.60 36.84 23.26
CA ILE A 229 16.53 37.86 23.28
C ILE A 229 17.15 39.24 23.07
N PHE A 230 18.25 39.55 23.80
CA PHE A 230 19.00 40.80 23.63
C PHE A 230 19.65 40.90 22.26
N ALA A 231 20.23 39.80 21.74
CA ALA A 231 20.85 39.77 20.42
C ALA A 231 19.83 39.98 19.28
N LEU A 232 18.56 39.63 19.51
CA LEU A 232 17.44 39.83 18.56
C LEU A 232 16.67 41.13 18.85
N GLU A 233 17.04 41.92 19.87
CA GLU A 233 16.38 43.18 20.30
C GLU A 233 14.87 43.02 20.55
N LEU A 234 14.44 41.85 21.05
CA LEU A 234 13.03 41.55 21.27
C LEU A 234 12.47 42.29 22.48
N ARG A 235 11.31 42.92 22.31
CA ARG A 235 10.57 43.59 23.39
C ARG A 235 9.26 42.92 23.77
N SER A 236 8.69 42.13 22.87
CA SER A 236 7.48 41.37 23.12
C SER A 236 7.58 39.99 22.51
N VAL A 237 7.15 38.97 23.23
CA VAL A 237 7.09 37.56 22.78
C VAL A 237 5.75 36.97 23.17
N VAL A 238 5.13 36.23 22.23
CA VAL A 238 3.88 35.48 22.45
C VAL A 238 4.09 34.05 21.95
N CYS A 239 3.80 33.08 22.79
CA CYS A 239 3.88 31.66 22.44
C CYS A 239 2.54 30.97 22.75
N VAL A 240 2.06 30.16 21.83
CA VAL A 240 0.87 29.32 22.00
C VAL A 240 1.24 27.89 21.60
N PRO A 241 1.10 26.89 22.50
CA PRO A 241 1.43 25.52 22.17
C PRO A 241 0.46 24.93 21.14
N LEU A 242 0.97 24.08 20.24
CA LEU A 242 0.19 23.26 19.33
C LEU A 242 0.03 21.88 19.96
N VAL A 243 -1.16 21.54 20.39
CA VAL A 243 -1.46 20.31 21.13
C VAL A 243 -1.81 19.19 20.15
N ARG A 244 -1.29 17.97 20.35
CA ARG A 244 -1.73 16.80 19.61
C ARG A 244 -3.13 16.42 20.04
N LEU A 245 -4.01 16.25 19.06
CA LEU A 245 -5.37 15.77 19.30
C LEU A 245 -5.33 14.24 19.22
N MET A 246 -5.51 13.56 20.36
CA MET A 246 -5.67 12.11 20.39
C MET A 246 -7.15 11.78 20.30
N THR A 247 -7.57 11.07 19.25
CA THR A 247 -8.92 10.48 19.20
C THR A 247 -8.93 9.23 20.05
N GLY A 248 -9.59 9.30 21.21
CA GLY A 248 -9.86 8.12 22.03
C GLY A 248 -10.82 7.15 21.31
N THR A 249 -10.79 5.87 21.69
CA THR A 249 -11.60 4.77 21.12
C THR A 249 -13.11 4.93 21.27
N ALA A 250 -13.61 6.02 21.86
CA ALA A 250 -15.02 6.29 22.09
C ALA A 250 -15.57 7.56 21.41
N GLY A 251 -14.83 8.14 20.44
CA GLY A 251 -15.32 9.35 19.72
C GLY A 251 -15.23 10.65 20.52
N GLU A 252 -14.69 10.66 21.73
CA GLU A 252 -14.40 11.87 22.49
C GLU A 252 -12.98 12.36 22.15
N THR A 253 -12.89 13.62 21.72
CA THR A 253 -11.62 14.30 21.50
C THR A 253 -11.00 14.61 22.85
N VAL A 254 -10.04 13.81 23.31
CA VAL A 254 -9.32 14.06 24.55
C VAL A 254 -8.10 14.91 24.22
N SER A 255 -8.13 16.17 24.62
CA SER A 255 -6.94 17.03 24.62
C SER A 255 -6.03 16.57 25.75
N THR A 256 -4.95 15.85 25.40
CA THR A 256 -3.95 15.47 26.43
C THR A 256 -2.96 16.60 26.63
N THR A 257 -2.83 17.03 27.89
CA THR A 257 -1.90 18.09 28.33
C THR A 257 -0.50 17.55 28.67
N ASN A 258 -0.08 16.44 28.07
CA ASN A 258 1.26 15.89 28.29
C ASN A 258 2.30 16.68 27.45
N PRO A 259 3.47 17.05 28.01
CA PRO A 259 4.52 17.75 27.25
C PRO A 259 5.01 16.98 26.03
N GLU A 260 4.97 15.64 26.07
CA GLU A 260 5.31 14.77 24.93
C GLU A 260 4.27 14.83 23.81
N ASP A 261 3.05 15.28 24.11
CA ASP A 261 1.94 15.40 23.15
C ASP A 261 1.89 16.77 22.46
N THR A 262 2.85 17.66 22.70
CA THR A 262 2.92 18.95 22.02
C THR A 262 3.58 18.79 20.66
N ALA A 263 2.81 19.08 19.60
CA ALA A 263 3.29 18.98 18.22
C ALA A 263 4.27 20.10 17.84
N GLY A 264 4.15 21.26 18.50
CA GLY A 264 4.95 22.43 18.20
C GLY A 264 4.49 23.70 18.90
N LEU A 265 4.82 24.84 18.35
CA LEU A 265 4.50 26.18 18.87
C LEU A 265 4.07 27.13 17.76
N LEU A 266 3.06 27.94 18.02
CA LEU A 266 2.81 29.19 17.32
C LEU A 266 3.49 30.32 18.10
N TYR A 267 4.52 30.94 17.51
CA TYR A 267 5.39 31.91 18.13
C TYR A 267 5.35 33.24 17.39
N MET A 268 5.19 34.34 18.09
CA MET A 268 5.23 35.70 17.54
C MET A 268 6.18 36.56 18.38
N ASP A 269 6.91 37.45 17.72
CA ASP A 269 7.80 38.41 18.39
C ASP A 269 7.73 39.82 17.75
N SER A 270 8.17 40.80 18.54
CA SER A 270 8.28 42.19 18.11
C SER A 270 9.41 42.92 18.83
N ARG A 271 10.06 43.82 18.10
CA ARG A 271 11.05 44.78 18.63
C ARG A 271 10.37 46.03 19.20
N VAL A 272 9.07 46.18 19.00
CA VAL A 272 8.26 47.29 19.52
C VAL A 272 7.40 46.77 20.66
N ARG A 273 7.25 47.58 21.74
CA ARG A 273 6.44 47.24 22.93
C ARG A 273 4.95 47.45 22.58
N ASN A 274 4.31 46.52 21.92
CA ASN A 274 2.91 46.67 21.48
C ASN A 274 2.09 45.38 21.48
N ALA A 275 2.51 44.31 22.16
CA ALA A 275 1.66 43.12 22.29
C ALA A 275 0.64 43.34 23.44
N ASP A 276 -0.35 44.20 23.23
CA ASP A 276 -1.49 44.32 24.13
C ASP A 276 -2.53 43.24 23.80
N LEU A 277 -2.39 42.10 24.49
CA LEU A 277 -3.27 40.95 24.33
C LEU A 277 -4.45 41.10 25.28
N SER A 278 -5.54 41.61 24.73
CA SER A 278 -6.84 41.56 25.37
C SER A 278 -7.28 40.09 25.62
N ALA A 279 -8.17 39.83 26.58
CA ALA A 279 -8.70 38.50 26.86
C ALA A 279 -9.27 37.82 25.58
N GLY A 280 -10.00 38.57 24.75
CA GLY A 280 -10.48 38.07 23.45
C GLY A 280 -9.39 37.77 22.43
N GLY A 281 -8.24 38.47 22.49
CA GLY A 281 -7.08 38.14 21.63
C GLY A 281 -6.44 36.80 21.99
N ARG A 282 -6.38 36.45 23.27
CA ARG A 282 -5.88 35.14 23.74
C ARG A 282 -6.76 33.98 23.25
N GLU A 283 -8.08 34.14 23.40
CA GLU A 283 -9.05 33.13 22.98
C GLU A 283 -8.96 32.86 21.47
N LEU A 284 -8.83 33.92 20.66
CA LEU A 284 -8.64 33.80 19.22
C LEU A 284 -7.32 33.09 18.85
N LEU A 285 -6.22 33.40 19.54
CA LEU A 285 -4.94 32.72 19.30
C LEU A 285 -4.97 31.25 19.69
N THR A 286 -5.63 30.92 20.82
CA THR A 286 -5.82 29.53 21.22
C THR A 286 -6.65 28.76 20.18
N THR A 287 -7.69 29.38 19.64
CA THR A 287 -8.51 28.79 18.55
C THR A 287 -7.67 28.56 17.29
N LEU A 288 -6.86 29.54 16.86
CA LEU A 288 -5.96 29.39 15.71
C LEU A 288 -4.91 28.29 15.94
N ALA A 289 -4.37 28.17 17.15
CA ALA A 289 -3.42 27.10 17.48
C ALA A 289 -4.08 25.72 17.44
N LEU A 290 -5.35 25.61 17.88
CA LEU A 290 -6.14 24.37 17.78
C LEU A 290 -6.40 23.98 16.32
N GLU A 291 -6.79 24.95 15.49
CA GLU A 291 -6.98 24.73 14.05
C GLU A 291 -5.66 24.29 13.37
N ALA A 292 -4.54 24.95 13.65
CA ALA A 292 -3.24 24.54 13.15
C ALA A 292 -2.87 23.11 13.59
N SER A 293 -3.16 22.76 14.85
CA SER A 293 -2.96 21.41 15.38
C SER A 293 -3.79 20.37 14.63
N THR A 294 -5.05 20.68 14.34
CA THR A 294 -5.95 19.81 13.57
C THR A 294 -5.43 19.58 12.14
N VAL A 295 -4.99 20.64 11.48
CA VAL A 295 -4.42 20.56 10.11
C VAL A 295 -3.16 19.71 10.08
N LEU A 296 -2.25 19.91 11.06
CA LEU A 296 -1.01 19.13 11.18
C LEU A 296 -1.31 17.64 11.42
N GLU A 297 -2.23 17.32 12.32
CA GLU A 297 -2.59 15.92 12.60
C GLU A 297 -3.27 15.26 11.40
N ASN A 298 -4.17 15.95 10.71
CA ASN A 298 -4.79 15.45 9.48
C ASN A 298 -3.74 15.19 8.39
N ALA A 299 -2.78 16.10 8.19
CA ALA A 299 -1.69 15.91 7.22
C ALA A 299 -0.85 14.68 7.59
N ARG A 300 -0.50 14.50 8.88
CA ARG A 300 0.26 13.35 9.37
C ARG A 300 -0.50 12.03 9.14
N LEU A 301 -1.79 12.01 9.46
CA LEU A 301 -2.62 10.81 9.25
C LEU A 301 -2.75 10.45 7.76
N LEU A 302 -2.88 11.46 6.90
CA LEU A 302 -2.89 11.25 5.45
C LEU A 302 -1.56 10.67 4.96
N GLU A 303 -0.42 11.22 5.37
CA GLU A 303 0.91 10.69 5.03
C GLU A 303 1.06 9.22 5.47
N GLN A 304 0.64 8.89 6.70
CA GLN A 304 0.66 7.51 7.19
C GLN A 304 -0.25 6.59 6.37
N GLN A 305 -1.45 7.04 6.00
CA GLN A 305 -2.36 6.28 5.14
C GLN A 305 -1.77 6.04 3.74
N TRP A 306 -1.12 7.05 3.15
CA TRP A 306 -0.47 6.92 1.85
C TRP A 306 0.71 5.94 1.91
N ALA A 307 1.55 6.04 2.93
CA ALA A 307 2.68 5.12 3.13
C ALA A 307 2.19 3.66 3.31
N ARG A 308 1.13 3.47 4.11
CA ARG A 308 0.51 2.16 4.31
C ARG A 308 -0.08 1.60 3.01
N LYS A 309 -0.86 2.40 2.27
CA LYS A 309 -1.44 1.98 0.98
C LYS A 309 -0.36 1.60 -0.04
N ARG A 310 0.72 2.38 -0.09
CA ARG A 310 1.85 2.07 -0.96
C ARG A 310 2.48 0.72 -0.62
N LEU A 311 2.73 0.47 0.66
CA LEU A 311 3.27 -0.81 1.12
C LEU A 311 2.31 -1.98 0.80
N GLU A 312 1.01 -1.80 1.04
CA GLU A 312 -0.02 -2.79 0.72
C GLU A 312 -0.03 -3.11 -0.79
N GLU A 313 0.14 -2.11 -1.66
CA GLU A 313 0.21 -2.31 -3.11
C GLU A 313 1.51 -3.03 -3.54
N GLU A 314 2.66 -2.69 -2.96
CA GLU A 314 3.94 -3.37 -3.22
C GLU A 314 3.85 -4.85 -2.81
N LEU A 315 3.26 -5.15 -1.65
CA LEU A 315 3.02 -6.53 -1.19
C LEU A 315 2.02 -7.28 -2.06
N ARG A 316 0.98 -6.61 -2.58
CA ARG A 316 0.03 -7.19 -3.52
C ARG A 316 0.70 -7.64 -4.81
N ILE A 317 1.62 -6.81 -5.33
CA ILE A 317 2.42 -7.16 -6.52
C ILE A 317 3.33 -8.37 -6.21
N ALA A 318 4.00 -8.37 -5.06
CA ALA A 318 4.84 -9.50 -4.65
C ALA A 318 4.03 -10.80 -4.56
N ARG A 319 2.81 -10.75 -3.99
CA ARG A 319 1.88 -11.89 -3.95
C ARG A 319 1.52 -12.39 -5.35
N GLN A 320 1.21 -11.49 -6.28
CA GLN A 320 0.88 -11.88 -7.66
C GLN A 320 2.06 -12.58 -8.34
N ILE A 321 3.30 -12.09 -8.13
CA ILE A 321 4.50 -12.73 -8.65
C ILE A 321 4.64 -14.12 -8.03
N GLN A 322 4.58 -14.26 -6.71
CA GLN A 322 4.70 -15.56 -6.02
C GLN A 322 3.64 -16.56 -6.50
N GLN A 323 2.37 -16.15 -6.59
CA GLN A 323 1.30 -17.00 -7.11
C GLN A 323 1.51 -17.40 -8.58
N SER A 324 2.16 -16.54 -9.37
CA SER A 324 2.47 -16.88 -10.77
C SER A 324 3.54 -17.95 -10.90
N LEU A 325 4.33 -18.17 -9.86
CA LEU A 325 5.38 -19.18 -9.80
C LEU A 325 4.84 -20.56 -9.40
N LEU A 326 3.64 -20.64 -8.81
CA LEU A 326 2.99 -21.92 -8.49
C LEU A 326 2.59 -22.67 -9.76
N PRO A 327 2.55 -24.01 -9.74
CA PRO A 327 2.18 -24.80 -10.91
C PRO A 327 0.76 -24.47 -11.38
N ARG A 328 0.62 -23.97 -12.62
CA ARG A 328 -0.67 -23.49 -13.16
C ARG A 328 -1.58 -24.59 -13.68
N ALA A 329 -1.00 -25.69 -14.16
CA ALA A 329 -1.75 -26.80 -14.74
C ALA A 329 -1.11 -28.11 -14.31
N LEU A 330 -1.74 -28.79 -13.36
CA LEU A 330 -1.33 -30.11 -12.94
C LEU A 330 -2.12 -31.18 -13.72
N PRO A 331 -1.50 -32.34 -14.04
CA PRO A 331 -2.16 -33.38 -14.78
C PRO A 331 -3.31 -34.00 -13.97
N SER A 332 -4.50 -34.06 -14.58
CA SER A 332 -5.69 -34.70 -13.99
C SER A 332 -6.01 -36.06 -14.61
N GLN A 333 -5.22 -36.47 -15.61
CA GLN A 333 -5.36 -37.74 -16.34
C GLN A 333 -3.99 -38.39 -16.54
N GLY A 334 -3.99 -39.63 -16.95
CA GLY A 334 -2.76 -40.39 -17.17
C GLY A 334 -2.28 -41.13 -15.92
N TRP A 335 -1.04 -41.56 -15.94
CA TRP A 335 -0.44 -42.38 -14.88
C TRP A 335 -0.04 -41.56 -13.64
N PHE A 336 0.19 -40.27 -13.82
CA PHE A 336 0.46 -39.30 -12.77
C PHE A 336 -0.66 -38.25 -12.77
N ARG A 337 -1.34 -38.12 -11.64
CA ARG A 337 -2.40 -37.11 -11.46
C ARG A 337 -2.08 -36.33 -10.19
N ALA A 338 -2.29 -35.01 -10.22
CA ALA A 338 -1.96 -34.19 -9.08
C ALA A 338 -2.94 -33.01 -8.92
N ALA A 339 -3.08 -32.57 -7.68
CA ALA A 339 -3.73 -31.32 -7.31
C ALA A 339 -2.91 -30.66 -6.18
N ALA A 340 -2.76 -29.36 -6.22
CA ALA A 340 -2.05 -28.61 -5.19
C ALA A 340 -2.67 -27.23 -4.97
N THR A 341 -2.50 -26.71 -3.76
CA THR A 341 -2.87 -25.35 -3.37
C THR A 341 -1.91 -24.84 -2.30
N SER A 342 -1.69 -23.53 -2.30
CA SER A 342 -0.97 -22.82 -1.25
C SER A 342 -1.73 -21.53 -0.94
N ILE A 343 -2.07 -21.34 0.33
CA ILE A 343 -2.86 -20.22 0.86
C ILE A 343 -1.98 -19.52 1.90
N PRO A 344 -1.37 -18.39 1.56
CA PRO A 344 -0.52 -17.67 2.51
C PRO A 344 -1.36 -17.03 3.62
N SER A 345 -0.83 -17.05 4.84
CA SER A 345 -1.43 -16.44 6.05
C SER A 345 -1.34 -14.90 6.02
N LEU A 346 -0.30 -14.38 5.37
CA LEU A 346 -0.08 -12.95 5.11
C LEU A 346 -0.24 -12.66 3.62
N GLN A 347 0.20 -11.48 3.18
CA GLN A 347 0.18 -11.12 1.76
C GLN A 347 1.09 -12.02 0.92
N VAL A 348 2.23 -12.47 1.46
CA VAL A 348 3.17 -13.41 0.86
C VAL A 348 3.54 -14.47 1.88
N GLY A 349 3.85 -15.69 1.42
CA GLY A 349 4.10 -16.85 2.28
C GLY A 349 5.51 -17.42 2.16
N GLY A 350 5.96 -18.12 3.20
CA GLY A 350 7.19 -18.92 3.23
C GLY A 350 7.04 -20.30 2.60
N ASP A 351 5.81 -20.77 2.44
CA ASP A 351 5.52 -22.05 1.84
C ASP A 351 5.79 -22.09 0.34
N TYR A 352 6.30 -23.22 -0.09
CA TYR A 352 6.56 -23.50 -1.49
C TYR A 352 6.08 -24.90 -1.88
N VAL A 353 5.39 -25.04 -3.00
CA VAL A 353 5.03 -26.33 -3.61
C VAL A 353 5.23 -26.25 -5.12
N ASP A 354 5.87 -27.31 -5.67
CA ASP A 354 6.04 -27.46 -7.11
C ASP A 354 5.92 -28.92 -7.54
N ILE A 355 5.34 -29.15 -8.71
CA ILE A 355 5.14 -30.47 -9.30
C ILE A 355 5.38 -30.33 -10.80
N ARG A 356 6.35 -31.08 -11.35
CA ARG A 356 6.80 -30.93 -12.72
C ARG A 356 7.23 -32.23 -13.36
N PRO A 357 7.13 -32.37 -14.68
CA PRO A 357 7.73 -33.45 -15.41
C PRO A 357 9.26 -33.30 -15.47
N VAL A 358 9.98 -34.39 -15.23
CA VAL A 358 11.42 -34.54 -15.44
C VAL A 358 11.69 -35.23 -16.76
N SER A 359 10.88 -36.20 -17.11
CA SER A 359 10.85 -36.91 -18.39
C SER A 359 9.43 -37.39 -18.71
N GLU A 360 9.24 -38.11 -19.81
CA GLU A 360 7.94 -38.72 -20.15
C GLU A 360 7.49 -39.75 -19.09
N THR A 361 8.45 -40.38 -18.40
CA THR A 361 8.20 -41.43 -17.43
C THR A 361 8.49 -41.03 -15.99
N CYS A 362 8.91 -39.78 -15.72
CA CYS A 362 9.32 -39.32 -14.39
C CYS A 362 8.74 -37.94 -14.06
N TRP A 363 8.14 -37.82 -12.91
CA TRP A 363 7.69 -36.55 -12.31
C TRP A 363 8.45 -36.29 -11.01
N ALA A 364 8.76 -35.00 -10.77
CA ALA A 364 9.28 -34.54 -9.50
C ALA A 364 8.25 -33.69 -8.78
N ALA A 365 8.22 -33.83 -7.45
CA ALA A 365 7.40 -32.99 -6.59
C ALA A 365 8.22 -32.50 -5.39
N MET A 366 7.94 -31.28 -4.97
CA MET A 366 8.53 -30.68 -3.81
C MET A 366 7.50 -29.90 -3.01
N ILE A 367 7.60 -29.97 -1.69
CA ILE A 367 6.96 -29.06 -0.75
C ILE A 367 8.02 -28.60 0.25
N ALA A 368 8.01 -27.34 0.60
CA ALA A 368 8.91 -26.76 1.58
C ALA A 368 8.20 -25.65 2.38
N ASP A 369 8.67 -25.44 3.59
CA ASP A 369 8.26 -24.35 4.47
C ASP A 369 9.53 -23.68 5.01
N VAL A 370 9.61 -22.36 4.80
CA VAL A 370 10.74 -21.51 5.20
C VAL A 370 10.44 -20.87 6.54
N SER A 371 11.36 -21.02 7.49
CA SER A 371 11.27 -20.43 8.83
C SER A 371 11.05 -18.92 8.80
N GLY A 372 10.10 -18.43 9.62
CA GLY A 372 9.71 -17.03 9.67
C GLY A 372 8.53 -16.69 8.74
N LYS A 373 8.11 -15.43 8.73
CA LYS A 373 6.91 -14.99 7.99
C LYS A 373 7.19 -13.74 7.17
N GLY A 374 6.35 -13.51 6.17
CA GLY A 374 6.38 -12.30 5.35
C GLY A 374 7.45 -12.31 4.26
N VAL A 375 7.95 -11.12 3.90
CA VAL A 375 8.78 -10.92 2.69
C VAL A 375 10.09 -11.71 2.70
N GLY A 376 10.74 -11.83 3.86
CA GLY A 376 12.01 -12.56 3.99
C GLY A 376 11.85 -14.04 3.65
N ALA A 377 10.86 -14.72 4.27
CA ALA A 377 10.54 -16.12 4.00
C ALA A 377 10.10 -16.31 2.53
N ALA A 378 9.26 -15.42 2.00
CA ALA A 378 8.81 -15.48 0.61
C ALA A 378 9.93 -15.37 -0.42
N LEU A 379 10.95 -14.55 -0.16
CA LEU A 379 12.14 -14.44 -1.03
C LEU A 379 12.96 -15.74 -1.02
N LEU A 380 13.13 -16.35 0.16
CA LEU A 380 13.83 -17.64 0.27
C LEU A 380 13.03 -18.78 -0.36
N ALA A 381 11.72 -18.81 -0.22
CA ALA A 381 10.86 -19.76 -0.92
C ALA A 381 11.01 -19.65 -2.44
N SER A 382 11.03 -18.42 -2.97
CA SER A 382 11.27 -18.16 -4.42
C SER A 382 12.68 -18.58 -4.86
N LEU A 383 13.68 -18.41 -4.01
CA LEU A 383 15.03 -18.89 -4.27
C LEU A 383 15.09 -20.41 -4.32
N LEU A 384 14.50 -21.10 -3.33
CA LEU A 384 14.37 -22.57 -3.32
C LEU A 384 13.71 -23.05 -4.60
N GLN A 385 12.61 -22.42 -5.01
CA GLN A 385 11.95 -22.71 -6.28
C GLN A 385 12.92 -22.63 -7.45
N GLY A 386 13.67 -21.55 -7.60
CA GLY A 386 14.64 -21.39 -8.68
C GLY A 386 15.66 -22.52 -8.75
N MET A 387 16.15 -22.95 -7.58
CA MET A 387 17.13 -24.05 -7.48
C MET A 387 16.52 -25.40 -7.88
N PHE A 388 15.30 -25.69 -7.42
CA PHE A 388 14.63 -26.95 -7.78
C PHE A 388 14.13 -26.97 -9.22
N VAL A 389 13.67 -25.81 -9.75
CA VAL A 389 13.31 -25.69 -11.18
C VAL A 389 14.49 -26.00 -12.09
N ALA A 390 15.69 -25.60 -11.69
CA ALA A 390 16.92 -25.84 -12.46
C ALA A 390 17.44 -27.29 -12.35
N SER A 391 17.02 -28.05 -11.31
CA SER A 391 17.57 -29.37 -11.01
C SER A 391 17.48 -30.39 -12.14
N PRO A 392 16.39 -30.54 -12.91
CA PRO A 392 16.30 -31.52 -14.02
C PRO A 392 17.27 -31.23 -15.17
N TYR A 393 17.74 -29.99 -15.29
CA TYR A 393 18.69 -29.57 -16.33
C TYR A 393 20.15 -29.77 -15.89
N THR A 394 20.38 -30.22 -14.66
CA THR A 394 21.68 -30.54 -14.11
C THR A 394 21.89 -32.07 -14.12
N ARG A 395 23.15 -32.52 -14.12
CA ARG A 395 23.47 -33.95 -13.96
C ARG A 395 23.64 -34.34 -12.50
N LEU A 396 23.08 -33.56 -11.57
CA LEU A 396 23.20 -33.80 -10.15
C LEU A 396 22.24 -34.89 -9.70
N THR A 397 22.66 -35.69 -8.72
CA THR A 397 21.76 -36.59 -7.99
C THR A 397 20.83 -35.76 -7.08
N ILE A 398 19.77 -36.37 -6.58
CA ILE A 398 18.86 -35.72 -5.62
C ILE A 398 19.64 -35.30 -4.36
N GLU A 399 20.52 -36.17 -3.85
CA GLU A 399 21.37 -35.90 -2.69
C GLU A 399 22.31 -34.72 -2.90
N ASP A 400 22.99 -34.67 -4.06
CA ASP A 400 23.88 -33.56 -4.39
C ASP A 400 23.14 -32.23 -4.47
N MET A 401 21.95 -32.25 -5.06
CA MET A 401 21.11 -31.07 -5.17
C MET A 401 20.68 -30.57 -3.79
N VAL A 402 20.11 -31.42 -2.96
CA VAL A 402 19.64 -31.06 -1.61
C VAL A 402 20.82 -30.57 -0.73
N THR A 403 21.97 -31.22 -0.82
CA THR A 403 23.19 -30.80 -0.12
C THR A 403 23.68 -29.42 -0.56
N ARG A 404 23.63 -29.12 -1.86
CA ARG A 404 23.99 -27.77 -2.39
C ARG A 404 23.00 -26.71 -1.93
N VAL A 405 21.70 -27.02 -1.91
CA VAL A 405 20.67 -26.10 -1.39
C VAL A 405 20.92 -25.81 0.10
N ASN A 406 21.18 -26.84 0.91
CA ASN A 406 21.52 -26.68 2.32
C ASN A 406 22.71 -25.73 2.52
N ARG A 407 23.82 -25.99 1.82
CA ARG A 407 25.03 -25.15 1.89
C ARG A 407 24.74 -23.71 1.46
N TYR A 408 24.05 -23.54 0.36
CA TYR A 408 23.73 -22.21 -0.15
C TYR A 408 22.86 -21.38 0.81
N LEU A 409 21.83 -21.98 1.39
CA LEU A 409 21.00 -21.32 2.39
C LEU A 409 21.85 -20.92 3.61
N LEU A 410 22.65 -21.85 4.14
CA LEU A 410 23.52 -21.59 5.30
C LEU A 410 24.50 -20.43 5.04
N GLU A 411 25.15 -20.42 3.87
CA GLU A 411 26.09 -19.35 3.47
C GLU A 411 25.41 -17.98 3.36
N ARG A 412 24.13 -17.93 2.99
CA ARG A 412 23.39 -16.68 2.80
C ARG A 412 22.70 -16.17 4.06
N THR A 413 22.25 -17.07 4.92
CA THR A 413 21.46 -16.72 6.12
C THR A 413 22.26 -16.82 7.41
N GLY A 414 23.49 -17.37 7.36
CA GLY A 414 24.28 -17.63 8.56
C GLY A 414 23.66 -18.67 9.50
N GLY A 415 22.65 -19.41 9.05
CA GLY A 415 21.86 -20.34 9.86
C GLY A 415 20.71 -19.73 10.65
N GLU A 416 20.48 -18.42 10.50
CA GLU A 416 19.34 -17.73 11.15
C GLU A 416 17.99 -18.09 10.52
N GLN A 417 18.00 -18.46 9.24
CA GLN A 417 16.82 -18.91 8.52
C GLN A 417 17.09 -20.27 7.87
N TYR A 418 16.14 -21.15 7.97
CA TYR A 418 16.19 -22.52 7.47
C TYR A 418 14.86 -22.87 6.78
N ALA A 419 14.83 -23.99 6.08
CA ALA A 419 13.61 -24.49 5.46
C ALA A 419 13.44 -25.99 5.75
N THR A 420 12.23 -26.40 6.09
CA THR A 420 11.86 -27.81 6.02
C THR A 420 11.48 -28.13 4.58
N ALA A 421 11.85 -29.30 4.07
CA ALA A 421 11.55 -29.66 2.69
C ALA A 421 11.33 -31.15 2.51
N PHE A 422 10.36 -31.51 1.67
CA PHE A 422 10.22 -32.85 1.12
C PHE A 422 10.36 -32.79 -0.39
N TYR A 423 11.25 -33.59 -0.94
CA TYR A 423 11.45 -33.73 -2.37
C TYR A 423 11.34 -35.19 -2.80
N CYS A 424 10.64 -35.45 -3.89
CA CYS A 424 10.55 -36.79 -4.45
C CYS A 424 10.52 -36.79 -5.98
N THR A 425 10.92 -37.95 -6.56
CA THR A 425 10.65 -38.33 -7.94
C THR A 425 9.83 -39.60 -7.97
N LEU A 426 8.81 -39.61 -8.83
CA LEU A 426 7.93 -40.75 -9.09
C LEU A 426 8.07 -41.19 -10.53
N GLU A 427 8.41 -42.44 -10.74
CA GLU A 427 8.52 -43.07 -12.06
C GLU A 427 7.21 -43.72 -12.48
N ALA A 428 7.01 -43.90 -13.78
CA ALA A 428 5.81 -44.51 -14.36
C ALA A 428 5.58 -45.98 -13.94
N ASP A 429 6.62 -46.67 -13.45
CA ASP A 429 6.54 -48.01 -12.87
C ASP A 429 6.17 -48.02 -11.36
N GLY A 430 5.92 -46.84 -10.76
CA GLY A 430 5.59 -46.67 -9.36
C GLY A 430 6.78 -46.53 -8.43
N ALA A 431 8.03 -46.54 -8.93
CA ALA A 431 9.21 -46.33 -8.10
C ALA A 431 9.23 -44.90 -7.59
N LEU A 432 9.31 -44.71 -6.28
CA LEU A 432 9.33 -43.44 -5.57
C LEU A 432 10.69 -43.28 -4.87
N ARG A 433 11.44 -42.26 -5.24
CA ARG A 433 12.69 -41.86 -4.58
C ARG A 433 12.48 -40.52 -3.89
N TRP A 434 12.87 -40.40 -2.62
CA TRP A 434 12.52 -39.22 -1.83
C TRP A 434 13.56 -38.88 -0.75
N ILE A 435 13.59 -37.62 -0.36
CA ILE A 435 14.29 -37.08 0.81
C ILE A 435 13.29 -36.23 1.59
N ASN A 436 13.29 -36.39 2.90
CA ASN A 436 12.54 -35.54 3.84
C ASN A 436 13.54 -34.81 4.75
N ALA A 437 13.82 -33.56 4.44
CA ALA A 437 14.72 -32.66 5.17
C ALA A 437 13.97 -31.92 6.28
N GLY A 438 13.58 -32.63 7.34
CA GLY A 438 12.92 -32.06 8.51
C GLY A 438 11.47 -31.63 8.32
N HIS A 439 10.84 -31.99 7.20
CA HIS A 439 9.46 -31.63 6.89
C HIS A 439 8.46 -32.57 7.59
N PRO A 440 7.20 -32.12 7.89
CA PRO A 440 6.16 -33.01 8.38
C PRO A 440 6.05 -34.32 7.59
N PRO A 441 5.74 -35.46 8.23
CA PRO A 441 5.70 -36.75 7.54
C PRO A 441 4.69 -36.75 6.39
N VAL A 442 5.13 -36.96 5.15
CA VAL A 442 4.23 -37.14 4.00
C VAL A 442 3.45 -38.44 4.15
N LEU A 443 2.14 -38.40 3.90
CA LEU A 443 1.29 -39.59 4.01
C LEU A 443 1.23 -40.32 2.67
N VAL A 444 1.41 -41.61 2.67
CA VAL A 444 1.08 -42.52 1.59
C VAL A 444 -0.27 -43.17 1.94
N LEU A 445 -1.31 -42.75 1.20
CA LEU A 445 -2.66 -43.29 1.34
C LEU A 445 -2.86 -44.40 0.33
N GLY A 446 -2.94 -45.63 0.79
CA GLY A 446 -3.29 -46.78 -0.05
C GLY A 446 -4.71 -46.73 -0.57
N ALA A 447 -4.96 -47.34 -1.73
CA ALA A 447 -6.31 -47.49 -2.26
C ALA A 447 -7.27 -48.24 -1.28
N ASP A 448 -6.72 -49.04 -0.35
CA ASP A 448 -7.44 -49.74 0.73
C ASP A 448 -7.68 -48.87 1.98
N GLY A 449 -7.29 -47.60 1.94
CA GLY A 449 -7.43 -46.64 3.06
C GLY A 449 -6.34 -46.73 4.12
N LYS A 450 -5.37 -47.63 3.97
CA LYS A 450 -4.22 -47.70 4.89
C LYS A 450 -3.29 -46.52 4.66
N LEU A 451 -2.73 -46.04 5.76
CA LEU A 451 -1.80 -44.90 5.78
C LEU A 451 -0.40 -45.35 6.22
N GLN A 452 0.58 -44.99 5.40
CA GLN A 452 2.01 -45.06 5.75
C GLN A 452 2.59 -43.66 5.83
N HIS A 453 3.75 -43.52 6.46
CA HIS A 453 4.41 -42.24 6.67
C HIS A 453 5.82 -42.23 6.07
N LEU A 454 6.14 -41.22 5.27
CA LEU A 454 7.49 -40.92 4.83
C LEU A 454 8.06 -39.86 5.79
N SER A 455 8.65 -40.32 6.89
CA SER A 455 9.16 -39.46 7.97
C SER A 455 10.49 -38.80 7.60
N ALA A 456 10.85 -37.73 8.32
CA ALA A 456 12.11 -37.05 8.13
C ALA A 456 13.31 -38.01 8.25
N ASN A 457 14.19 -37.96 7.27
CA ASN A 457 15.45 -38.70 7.20
C ASN A 457 16.67 -37.80 7.04
N GLY A 458 16.47 -36.48 7.17
CA GLY A 458 17.48 -35.43 7.20
C GLY A 458 17.04 -34.26 8.06
N THR A 459 17.96 -33.36 8.37
CA THR A 459 17.70 -32.13 9.10
C THR A 459 17.16 -31.03 8.15
N PRO A 460 16.48 -29.98 8.66
CA PRO A 460 16.07 -28.84 7.83
C PRO A 460 17.23 -28.24 7.05
N LEU A 461 16.93 -27.74 5.86
CA LEU A 461 17.89 -27.09 4.94
C LEU A 461 18.36 -25.75 5.50
N GLY A 462 19.65 -25.47 5.47
CA GLY A 462 20.23 -24.20 5.92
C GLY A 462 20.46 -24.11 7.43
N MET A 463 20.23 -25.21 8.19
CA MET A 463 20.38 -25.21 9.65
C MET A 463 21.76 -25.75 10.09
N PHE A 464 22.24 -26.82 9.48
CA PHE A 464 23.49 -27.46 9.87
C PHE A 464 24.46 -27.60 8.69
N PRO A 465 25.76 -27.22 8.86
CA PRO A 465 26.74 -27.27 7.76
C PRO A 465 27.10 -28.70 7.35
N GLU A 466 27.07 -29.65 8.31
CA GLU A 466 27.46 -31.07 8.11
C GLU A 466 26.24 -31.96 7.87
N ALA A 467 25.09 -31.40 7.51
CA ALA A 467 23.90 -32.17 7.20
C ALA A 467 24.14 -33.15 6.04
N VAL A 468 23.76 -34.40 6.25
CA VAL A 468 23.83 -35.48 5.25
C VAL A 468 22.40 -35.85 4.85
N TYR A 469 22.18 -35.90 3.54
CA TYR A 469 20.89 -36.27 2.97
C TYR A 469 21.05 -37.57 2.17
N SER A 470 20.23 -38.55 2.47
CA SER A 470 20.23 -39.84 1.78
C SER A 470 18.89 -40.08 1.11
N VAL A 471 18.88 -40.52 -0.13
CA VAL A 471 17.66 -40.92 -0.81
C VAL A 471 17.07 -42.18 -0.21
N MET A 472 15.80 -42.13 0.08
CA MET A 472 14.99 -43.31 0.44
C MET A 472 14.22 -43.78 -0.79
N GLU A 473 13.99 -45.05 -0.90
CA GLU A 473 13.23 -45.66 -1.97
C GLU A 473 11.96 -46.34 -1.41
N SER A 474 10.89 -46.18 -2.15
CA SER A 474 9.60 -46.79 -1.86
C SER A 474 8.93 -47.14 -3.19
N ARG A 475 7.81 -47.85 -3.17
CA ARG A 475 7.04 -48.14 -4.39
C ARG A 475 5.57 -47.91 -4.14
N LEU A 476 4.92 -47.14 -4.99
CA LEU A 476 3.49 -46.94 -4.96
C LEU A 476 2.77 -48.04 -5.73
N SER A 477 1.66 -48.50 -5.21
CA SER A 477 0.71 -49.38 -5.87
C SER A 477 -0.33 -48.57 -6.65
N PRO A 478 -0.99 -49.16 -7.68
CA PRO A 478 -2.08 -48.51 -8.40
C PRO A 478 -3.15 -47.93 -7.46
N GLY A 479 -3.47 -46.66 -7.62
CA GLY A 479 -4.46 -45.96 -6.79
C GLY A 479 -3.91 -45.34 -5.51
N ASP A 480 -2.65 -45.60 -5.16
CA ASP A 480 -2.02 -44.99 -4.00
C ASP A 480 -1.87 -43.46 -4.22
N LYS A 481 -1.94 -42.72 -3.12
CA LYS A 481 -1.82 -41.26 -3.14
C LYS A 481 -0.76 -40.78 -2.14
N LEU A 482 0.04 -39.80 -2.56
CA LEU A 482 0.90 -39.02 -1.68
C LEU A 482 0.13 -37.78 -1.25
N VAL A 483 0.05 -37.53 0.07
CA VAL A 483 -0.51 -36.30 0.66
C VAL A 483 0.64 -35.53 1.31
N LEU A 484 1.03 -34.45 0.66
CA LEU A 484 2.08 -33.52 1.09
C LEU A 484 1.40 -32.30 1.71
N TYR A 485 1.86 -31.85 2.87
CA TYR A 485 1.24 -30.74 3.59
C TYR A 485 2.26 -30.03 4.48
N THR A 486 2.08 -28.73 4.70
CA THR A 486 2.86 -27.97 5.67
C THR A 486 2.20 -27.98 7.05
N ASP A 487 2.93 -27.60 8.08
CA ASP A 487 2.46 -27.59 9.46
C ASP A 487 1.27 -26.65 9.69
N GLY A 488 1.11 -25.58 8.87
CA GLY A 488 -0.06 -24.70 8.93
C GLY A 488 -1.40 -25.43 8.83
N ILE A 489 -1.47 -26.63 8.21
CA ILE A 489 -2.67 -27.49 8.27
C ILE A 489 -2.84 -28.07 9.68
N LEU A 490 -1.76 -28.60 10.26
CA LEU A 490 -1.82 -29.27 11.56
C LEU A 490 -2.06 -28.30 12.71
N ASP A 491 -1.45 -27.12 12.63
CA ASP A 491 -1.42 -26.10 13.67
C ASP A 491 -2.57 -25.10 13.57
N SER A 492 -3.42 -25.23 12.54
CA SER A 492 -4.66 -24.45 12.45
C SER A 492 -5.56 -24.67 13.67
N GLU A 493 -5.97 -23.59 14.33
CA GLU A 493 -6.71 -23.60 15.59
C GLU A 493 -8.20 -23.33 15.40
N ASP A 494 -9.03 -23.94 16.24
CA ASP A 494 -10.45 -23.61 16.41
C ASP A 494 -10.65 -22.42 17.38
N GLY A 495 -11.92 -22.17 17.78
CA GLY A 495 -12.29 -21.11 18.72
C GLY A 495 -11.78 -21.33 20.14
N GLU A 496 -11.46 -22.57 20.50
CA GLU A 496 -11.00 -22.99 21.83
C GLU A 496 -9.49 -23.22 21.86
N ARG A 497 -8.75 -22.88 20.79
CA ARG A 497 -7.32 -23.10 20.57
C ARG A 497 -6.91 -24.59 20.49
N ALA A 498 -7.85 -25.47 20.17
CA ALA A 498 -7.48 -26.82 19.81
C ALA A 498 -6.96 -26.85 18.37
N THR A 499 -5.90 -27.62 18.11
CA THR A 499 -5.31 -27.74 16.77
C THR A 499 -6.04 -28.80 15.93
N PHE A 500 -6.06 -28.61 14.61
CA PHE A 500 -6.60 -29.60 13.67
C PHE A 500 -5.88 -30.95 13.83
N GLY A 501 -4.58 -30.92 13.78
CA GLY A 501 -3.70 -32.02 14.12
C GLY A 501 -3.70 -33.18 13.13
N LEU A 502 -2.64 -33.99 13.21
CA LEU A 502 -2.41 -35.14 12.33
C LEU A 502 -3.55 -36.18 12.39
N LYS A 503 -4.21 -36.33 13.54
CA LYS A 503 -5.28 -37.33 13.73
C LYS A 503 -6.49 -37.03 12.81
N ARG A 504 -6.92 -35.75 12.74
CA ARG A 504 -8.03 -35.36 11.90
C ARG A 504 -7.65 -35.42 10.41
N LEU A 505 -6.44 -34.97 10.05
CA LEU A 505 -5.92 -35.07 8.68
C LEU A 505 -5.95 -36.53 8.19
N ARG A 506 -5.43 -37.45 8.98
CA ARG A 506 -5.43 -38.89 8.66
C ARG A 506 -6.83 -39.50 8.53
N ALA A 507 -7.74 -39.15 9.43
CA ALA A 507 -9.12 -39.61 9.38
C ALA A 507 -9.83 -39.11 8.11
N THR A 508 -9.66 -37.85 7.77
CA THR A 508 -10.23 -37.25 6.54
C THR A 508 -9.63 -37.89 5.29
N ALA A 509 -8.31 -38.09 5.25
CA ALA A 509 -7.65 -38.75 4.12
C ALA A 509 -8.16 -40.19 3.92
N ALA A 510 -8.18 -41.00 5.00
CA ALA A 510 -8.65 -42.40 4.95
C ALA A 510 -10.13 -42.49 4.51
N ALA A 511 -11.00 -41.62 5.01
CA ALA A 511 -12.42 -41.58 4.62
C ALA A 511 -12.63 -41.24 3.12
N ASN A 512 -11.64 -40.63 2.46
CA ASN A 512 -11.70 -40.23 1.06
C ASN A 512 -10.67 -40.99 0.19
N ALA A 513 -10.26 -42.21 0.58
CA ALA A 513 -9.23 -42.96 -0.14
C ALA A 513 -9.60 -43.27 -1.60
N ALA A 514 -10.89 -43.47 -1.91
CA ALA A 514 -11.39 -43.71 -3.25
C ALA A 514 -11.55 -42.43 -4.13
N ALA A 515 -11.45 -41.23 -3.52
CA ALA A 515 -11.60 -39.96 -4.23
C ALA A 515 -10.41 -39.69 -5.15
N THR A 516 -10.58 -38.90 -6.19
CA THR A 516 -9.49 -38.38 -7.03
C THR A 516 -8.57 -37.46 -6.23
N SER A 517 -7.36 -37.18 -6.74
CA SER A 517 -6.43 -36.24 -6.12
C SER A 517 -7.07 -34.87 -5.84
N LYS A 518 -7.89 -34.35 -6.77
CA LYS A 518 -8.60 -33.07 -6.61
C LYS A 518 -9.71 -33.12 -5.57
N GLU A 519 -10.48 -34.19 -5.54
CA GLU A 519 -11.57 -34.37 -4.57
C GLU A 519 -11.03 -34.59 -3.16
N LEU A 520 -9.95 -35.36 -2.99
CA LEU A 520 -9.28 -35.55 -1.70
C LEU A 520 -8.70 -34.24 -1.17
N LEU A 521 -8.02 -33.46 -2.00
CA LEU A 521 -7.53 -32.13 -1.65
C LEU A 521 -8.68 -31.22 -1.16
N ALA A 522 -9.79 -31.18 -1.93
CA ALA A 522 -10.96 -30.39 -1.56
C ALA A 522 -11.63 -30.89 -0.25
N ALA A 523 -11.63 -32.19 0.02
CA ALA A 523 -12.18 -32.77 1.23
C ALA A 523 -11.35 -32.37 2.46
N ILE A 524 -10.01 -32.41 2.36
CA ILE A 524 -9.12 -31.98 3.46
C ILE A 524 -9.29 -30.49 3.76
N LEU A 525 -9.31 -29.64 2.72
CA LEU A 525 -9.48 -28.18 2.91
C LEU A 525 -10.86 -27.85 3.51
N ARG A 526 -11.90 -28.56 3.11
CA ARG A 526 -13.24 -28.37 3.67
C ARG A 526 -13.29 -28.77 5.14
N ALA A 527 -12.72 -29.92 5.49
CA ALA A 527 -12.63 -30.35 6.89
C ALA A 527 -11.83 -29.36 7.75
N LEU A 528 -10.77 -28.78 7.20
CA LEU A 528 -9.99 -27.73 7.86
C LEU A 528 -10.84 -26.46 8.08
N HIS A 529 -11.53 -26.00 7.03
CA HIS A 529 -12.40 -24.81 7.08
C HIS A 529 -13.55 -24.97 8.07
N GLU A 530 -14.19 -26.13 8.10
CA GLU A 530 -15.25 -26.47 9.07
C GLU A 530 -14.71 -26.50 10.51
N PHE A 531 -13.51 -27.02 10.71
CA PHE A 531 -12.87 -27.07 12.02
C PHE A 531 -12.51 -25.68 12.54
N THR A 532 -11.96 -24.82 11.69
CA THR A 532 -11.56 -23.43 12.05
C THR A 532 -12.72 -22.45 12.09
N ASP A 533 -13.95 -22.87 11.75
CA ASP A 533 -15.12 -22.00 11.60
C ASP A 533 -14.83 -20.80 10.66
N GLY A 534 -14.09 -21.04 9.59
CA GLY A 534 -13.71 -20.06 8.58
C GLY A 534 -12.71 -19.00 9.06
N ARG A 535 -12.07 -19.18 10.20
CA ARG A 535 -11.03 -18.27 10.69
C ARG A 535 -9.80 -18.31 9.80
N ALA A 536 -9.12 -17.19 9.66
CA ALA A 536 -7.84 -17.13 8.97
C ALA A 536 -6.79 -17.99 9.69
N ALA A 537 -6.05 -18.78 8.93
CA ALA A 537 -4.95 -19.56 9.47
C ALA A 537 -3.84 -18.66 10.02
N ALA A 538 -3.24 -19.06 11.12
CA ALA A 538 -2.11 -18.35 11.73
C ALA A 538 -0.81 -18.54 10.94
N ASP A 539 -0.71 -19.62 10.16
CA ASP A 539 0.41 -19.93 9.28
C ASP A 539 -0.03 -20.26 7.86
N ASP A 540 0.94 -20.34 6.93
CA ASP A 540 0.69 -20.67 5.54
C ASP A 540 0.12 -22.09 5.43
N VAL A 541 -0.90 -22.30 4.62
CA VAL A 541 -1.56 -23.59 4.41
C VAL A 541 -1.25 -24.09 3.02
N THR A 542 -0.37 -25.06 2.91
CA THR A 542 -0.01 -25.70 1.65
C THR A 542 -0.33 -27.18 1.65
N LEU A 543 -1.01 -27.64 0.60
CA LEU A 543 -1.44 -29.01 0.43
C LEU A 543 -1.25 -29.45 -1.02
N ALA A 544 -0.67 -30.62 -1.22
CA ALA A 544 -0.63 -31.30 -2.52
C ALA A 544 -1.02 -32.76 -2.39
N VAL A 545 -1.75 -33.25 -3.36
CA VAL A 545 -2.14 -34.66 -3.47
C VAL A 545 -1.70 -35.17 -4.85
N ILE A 546 -0.86 -36.21 -4.84
CA ILE A 546 -0.38 -36.88 -6.05
C ILE A 546 -0.96 -38.29 -6.07
N GLU A 547 -1.60 -38.69 -7.14
CA GLU A 547 -2.22 -40.00 -7.34
C GLU A 547 -1.45 -40.76 -8.43
N TYR A 548 -1.04 -41.97 -8.11
CA TYR A 548 -0.39 -42.89 -9.05
C TYR A 548 -1.41 -43.85 -9.68
N GLN A 549 -1.41 -43.91 -11.01
CA GLN A 549 -2.16 -44.91 -11.78
C GLN A 549 -1.19 -45.48 -12.84
N PRO A 550 -0.98 -46.79 -12.94
CA PRO A 550 -0.06 -47.33 -13.91
C PRO A 550 -0.51 -46.96 -15.33
N PRO A 551 0.45 -46.75 -16.27
CA PRO A 551 0.11 -46.59 -17.68
C PRO A 551 -0.72 -47.76 -18.15
N GLN A 552 -1.87 -47.49 -18.78
CA GLN A 552 -2.65 -48.55 -19.43
C GLN A 552 -1.81 -49.12 -20.58
N VAL A 553 -1.36 -50.35 -20.44
CA VAL A 553 -0.78 -51.07 -21.59
C VAL A 553 -1.90 -51.18 -22.60
N PRO A 554 -1.74 -50.65 -23.82
CA PRO A 554 -2.77 -50.87 -24.83
C PRO A 554 -2.95 -52.37 -25.00
N ALA A 555 -4.23 -52.83 -24.97
CA ALA A 555 -4.54 -54.25 -25.20
C ALA A 555 -3.83 -54.69 -26.50
N PRO A 556 -3.17 -55.87 -26.49
CA PRO A 556 -2.54 -56.37 -27.70
C PRO A 556 -3.59 -56.35 -28.81
N ALA A 557 -3.25 -55.80 -29.97
CA ALA A 557 -4.14 -55.76 -31.12
C ALA A 557 -4.66 -57.18 -31.35
N PRO A 558 -5.95 -57.36 -31.57
CA PRO A 558 -6.48 -58.70 -31.86
C PRO A 558 -5.67 -59.30 -33.01
N PRO A 559 -5.29 -60.59 -32.91
CA PRO A 559 -4.50 -61.24 -33.97
C PRO A 559 -5.23 -61.01 -35.28
N PHE A 560 -4.48 -60.54 -36.29
CA PHE A 560 -5.00 -60.25 -37.61
C PHE A 560 -6.01 -61.35 -38.01
N ALA A 561 -7.27 -61.01 -38.24
CA ALA A 561 -8.25 -61.91 -38.83
C ALA A 561 -7.68 -62.37 -40.18
N ALA A 562 -7.46 -63.66 -40.30
CA ALA A 562 -6.93 -64.25 -41.52
C ALA A 562 -7.81 -63.77 -42.68
N VAL A 563 -7.17 -63.11 -43.65
CA VAL A 563 -7.84 -62.72 -44.91
C VAL A 563 -8.37 -64.00 -45.55
N PRO A 564 -9.64 -64.11 -45.82
CA PRO A 564 -10.18 -65.29 -46.51
C PRO A 564 -9.54 -65.37 -47.90
N PRO A 565 -9.19 -66.60 -48.38
CA PRO A 565 -8.61 -66.76 -49.71
C PRO A 565 -9.55 -66.23 -50.80
N PRO A 566 -9.02 -65.68 -51.90
CA PRO A 566 -9.79 -65.11 -52.97
C PRO A 566 -10.68 -66.21 -53.58
N SER A 567 -11.95 -65.91 -53.69
CA SER A 567 -12.96 -66.78 -54.39
C SER A 567 -12.56 -66.93 -55.86
N THR A 568 -12.23 -68.13 -56.26
CA THR A 568 -12.06 -68.52 -57.70
C THR A 568 -13.46 -68.68 -58.33
N GLU A 569 -14.02 -67.63 -58.90
CA GLU A 569 -15.12 -67.73 -59.83
C GLU A 569 -14.53 -68.05 -61.24
N PRO A 570 -15.03 -69.06 -61.92
CA PRO A 570 -14.64 -69.28 -63.30
C PRO A 570 -15.35 -68.27 -64.23
N ARG A 571 -14.57 -67.59 -65.03
CA ARG A 571 -15.13 -66.74 -66.10
C ARG A 571 -15.69 -67.61 -67.22
N PRO A 572 -16.82 -67.14 -67.89
CA PRO A 572 -17.46 -67.82 -68.98
C PRO A 572 -16.64 -67.84 -70.28
#